data_b1e2fbb2fe20e40de0816f3466372246
#
_entry.id   b1e2fbb2fe20e40de0816f3466372246
#
_cell.length_a   1.000
_cell.length_b   1.000
_cell.length_c   1.000
_cell.angle_alpha   90.00
_cell.angle_beta   90.00
_cell.angle_gamma   90.00
#
_symmetry.space_group_name_H-M   'P 1'
#
loop_
_entity.id
_entity.type
_entity.pdbx_description
1 polymer ?
#
loop_
_entity_poly.entity_id
_entity_poly.type
_entity_poly.pdbx_seq_one_letter_code
_entity_poly.pdbx_strand_id
1 'polypeptide(L)'
;MTNDKTARLLNEIGQLLAEDADYPLEGTLLYAEVDWGYVAPSIFKDVGDRIVYRDPDLDRLGDALLDLWKAQESEKRWTEIEYVIRDGKFHASFTYPDEIDPDEGMLDRRRRIVAKHFGDKPTVYPPSPDDPK
;
A
#
# COMPACT_ATOMS: atom_id res chain seq x y z
N MET A 1 -0.29 4.53 -24.21
CA MET A 1 0.22 5.85 -23.85
C MET A 1 0.05 6.04 -22.35
N THR A 2 1.11 6.44 -21.68
CA THR A 2 1.05 6.65 -20.23
C THR A 2 0.17 7.86 -19.92
N ASN A 3 -0.78 7.69 -19.01
CA ASN A 3 -1.60 8.78 -18.55
C ASN A 3 -0.76 9.66 -17.61
N ASP A 4 -0.52 10.91 -17.99
CA ASP A 4 0.29 11.85 -17.20
C ASP A 4 -0.29 12.06 -15.81
N LYS A 5 -1.59 12.05 -15.67
CA LYS A 5 -2.26 12.15 -14.37
C LYS A 5 -1.94 10.95 -13.49
N THR A 6 -1.95 9.74 -14.07
CA THR A 6 -1.59 8.52 -13.34
C THR A 6 -0.15 8.58 -12.84
N ALA A 7 0.78 8.97 -13.70
CA ALA A 7 2.20 9.10 -13.30
C ALA A 7 2.38 10.11 -12.18
N ARG A 8 1.69 11.25 -12.27
CA ARG A 8 1.76 12.29 -11.25
C ARG A 8 1.20 11.81 -9.91
N LEU A 9 0.08 11.08 -9.93
CA LEU A 9 -0.51 10.53 -8.72
C LEU A 9 0.38 9.46 -8.07
N LEU A 10 1.01 8.62 -8.87
CA LEU A 10 1.96 7.63 -8.35
C LEU A 10 3.15 8.30 -7.68
N ASN A 11 3.66 9.38 -8.25
CA ASN A 11 4.74 10.16 -7.63
C ASN A 11 4.27 10.84 -6.34
N GLU A 12 3.06 11.36 -6.32
CA GLU A 12 2.48 11.99 -5.13
C GLU A 12 2.36 10.98 -3.98
N ILE A 13 1.94 9.75 -4.28
CA ILE A 13 1.89 8.69 -3.28
C ILE A 13 3.27 8.44 -2.69
N GLY A 14 4.31 8.38 -3.53
CA GLY A 14 5.69 8.23 -3.05
C GLY A 14 6.14 9.38 -2.15
N GLN A 15 5.75 10.60 -2.48
CA GLN A 15 6.08 11.77 -1.65
C GLN A 15 5.37 11.72 -0.30
N LEU A 16 4.11 11.26 -0.27
CA LEU A 16 3.38 11.10 0.99
C LEU A 16 4.04 10.04 1.87
N LEU A 17 4.48 8.93 1.28
CA LEU A 17 5.18 7.89 2.02
C LEU A 17 6.51 8.39 2.57
N ALA A 18 7.17 9.32 1.87
CA ALA A 18 8.44 9.89 2.28
C ALA A 18 8.32 10.85 3.47
N GLU A 19 7.11 11.24 3.84
CA GLU A 19 6.90 12.13 5.00
C GLU A 19 7.12 11.44 6.34
N ASP A 20 7.18 10.10 6.36
CA ASP A 20 7.50 9.37 7.59
C ASP A 20 8.97 9.61 7.96
N ALA A 21 9.19 10.42 8.99
CA ALA A 21 10.54 10.79 9.42
C ALA A 21 11.18 9.76 10.34
N ASP A 22 10.43 8.79 10.82
CA ASP A 22 10.93 7.80 11.79
C ASP A 22 11.69 6.66 11.14
N TYR A 23 11.41 6.37 9.86
CA TYR A 23 12.01 5.26 9.12
C TYR A 23 12.39 5.69 7.71
N PRO A 24 13.41 5.04 7.11
CA PRO A 24 13.77 5.35 5.73
C PRO A 24 12.63 5.07 4.75
N LEU A 25 12.62 5.76 3.64
CA LEU A 25 11.68 5.50 2.55
C LEU A 25 11.96 4.16 1.86
N GLU A 26 13.23 3.81 1.71
CA GLU A 26 13.66 2.53 1.16
C GLU A 26 13.08 1.38 1.98
N GLY A 27 12.51 0.36 1.31
CA GLY A 27 11.89 -0.77 2.00
C GLY A 27 10.46 -0.52 2.45
N THR A 28 9.79 0.49 1.90
CA THR A 28 8.38 0.77 2.20
C THR A 28 7.48 0.03 1.23
N LEU A 29 6.45 -0.64 1.75
CA LEU A 29 5.37 -1.24 0.97
C LEU A 29 4.06 -0.59 1.37
N LEU A 30 3.36 -0.04 0.40
CA LEU A 30 1.96 0.36 0.54
C LEU A 30 1.10 -0.69 -0.14
N TYR A 31 0.22 -1.32 0.62
CA TYR A 31 -0.80 -2.22 0.10
C TYR A 31 -2.17 -1.61 0.37
N ALA A 32 -2.99 -1.44 -0.65
CA ALA A 32 -4.29 -0.82 -0.48
C ALA A 32 -5.36 -1.50 -1.31
N GLU A 33 -6.54 -1.64 -0.72
CA GLU A 33 -7.77 -1.98 -1.44
C GLU A 33 -8.51 -0.69 -1.74
N VAL A 34 -9.04 -0.57 -2.96
CA VAL A 34 -9.79 0.62 -3.38
C VAL A 34 -11.03 0.20 -4.16
N ASP A 35 -12.15 0.85 -3.87
CA ASP A 35 -13.40 0.69 -4.60
C ASP A 35 -14.14 2.03 -4.56
N TRP A 36 -15.36 2.08 -5.09
CA TRP A 36 -16.15 3.29 -5.04
C TRP A 36 -16.35 3.77 -3.60
N GLY A 37 -15.84 4.96 -3.30
CA GLY A 37 -15.97 5.55 -1.98
C GLY A 37 -15.29 4.80 -0.86
N TYR A 38 -14.38 3.87 -1.16
CA TYR A 38 -13.72 3.02 -0.18
C TYR A 38 -12.23 2.92 -0.46
N VAL A 39 -11.42 3.11 0.57
CA VAL A 39 -9.98 2.88 0.48
C VAL A 39 -9.48 2.35 1.82
N ALA A 40 -8.67 1.29 1.75
CA ALA A 40 -8.09 0.65 2.94
C ALA A 40 -6.59 0.47 2.75
N PRO A 41 -5.79 1.50 3.05
CA PRO A 41 -4.33 1.42 2.91
C PRO A 41 -3.67 0.79 4.13
N SER A 42 -2.57 0.10 3.90
CA SER A 42 -1.68 -0.44 4.95
C SER A 42 -0.25 -0.15 4.54
N ILE A 43 0.55 0.37 5.44
CA ILE A 43 1.96 0.70 5.17
C ILE A 43 2.87 -0.18 6.02
N PHE A 44 3.85 -0.80 5.37
CA PHE A 44 4.80 -1.69 6.01
C PHE A 44 6.22 -1.25 5.67
N LYS A 45 7.10 -1.27 6.67
CA LYS A 45 8.52 -0.91 6.51
C LYS A 45 9.41 -2.08 6.90
N ASP A 46 10.26 -2.52 5.97
CA ASP A 46 11.26 -3.54 6.26
C ASP A 46 12.48 -2.85 6.88
N VAL A 47 12.70 -3.09 8.18
CA VAL A 47 13.81 -2.47 8.91
C VAL A 47 14.95 -3.45 9.17
N GLY A 48 14.97 -4.58 8.45
CA GLY A 48 16.05 -5.57 8.47
C GLY A 48 15.64 -6.85 9.18
N ASP A 49 15.52 -6.82 10.48
CA ASP A 49 15.17 -8.00 11.29
C ASP A 49 13.65 -8.18 11.46
N ARG A 50 12.89 -7.17 11.13
CA ARG A 50 11.44 -7.17 11.28
C ARG A 50 10.79 -6.20 10.30
N ILE A 51 9.47 -6.27 10.22
CA ILE A 51 8.65 -5.36 9.45
C ILE A 51 7.85 -4.52 10.44
N VAL A 52 7.79 -3.21 10.23
CA VAL A 52 7.03 -2.30 11.10
C VAL A 52 5.84 -1.78 10.34
N TYR A 53 4.64 -1.93 10.93
CA TYR A 53 3.42 -1.33 10.39
C TYR A 53 3.39 0.14 10.77
N ARG A 54 3.05 0.99 9.78
CA ARG A 54 2.90 2.43 10.00
C ARG A 54 1.48 2.85 9.68
N ASP A 55 0.90 3.69 10.53
CA ASP A 55 -0.45 4.20 10.30
C ASP A 55 -0.44 5.14 9.10
N PRO A 56 -1.32 4.91 8.11
CA PRO A 56 -1.41 5.81 6.96
C PRO A 56 -2.15 7.11 7.31
N ASP A 57 -1.81 8.18 6.59
CA ASP A 57 -2.62 9.39 6.57
C ASP A 57 -3.83 9.11 5.69
N LEU A 58 -4.95 8.76 6.33
CA LEU A 58 -6.14 8.32 5.59
C LEU A 58 -6.73 9.41 4.71
N ASP A 59 -6.60 10.68 5.12
CA ASP A 59 -7.14 11.78 4.33
C ASP A 59 -6.34 12.00 3.06
N ARG A 60 -5.05 12.28 3.20
CA ARG A 60 -4.20 12.64 2.06
C ARG A 60 -3.87 11.45 1.18
N LEU A 61 -3.45 10.34 1.80
CA LEU A 61 -3.12 9.13 1.06
C LEU A 61 -4.36 8.48 0.48
N GLY A 62 -5.47 8.47 1.24
CA GLY A 62 -6.73 7.96 0.77
C GLY A 62 -7.23 8.72 -0.45
N ASP A 63 -7.16 10.06 -0.42
CA ASP A 63 -7.57 10.88 -1.56
C ASP A 63 -6.72 10.60 -2.80
N ALA A 64 -5.39 10.48 -2.63
CA ALA A 64 -4.49 10.18 -3.74
C ALA A 64 -4.80 8.81 -4.36
N LEU A 65 -5.06 7.80 -3.52
CA LEU A 65 -5.40 6.46 -3.99
C LEU A 65 -6.75 6.42 -4.71
N LEU A 66 -7.75 7.12 -4.18
CA LEU A 66 -9.05 7.22 -4.84
C LEU A 66 -8.94 7.95 -6.17
N ASP A 67 -8.17 9.02 -6.24
CA ASP A 67 -7.95 9.76 -7.49
C ASP A 67 -7.23 8.89 -8.52
N LEU A 68 -6.23 8.10 -8.08
CA LEU A 68 -5.55 7.16 -8.96
C LEU A 68 -6.51 6.11 -9.51
N TRP A 69 -7.37 5.58 -8.64
CA TRP A 69 -8.36 4.58 -9.03
C TRP A 69 -9.37 5.15 -10.03
N LYS A 70 -9.85 6.38 -9.79
CA LYS A 70 -10.79 7.05 -10.66
C LYS A 70 -10.18 7.46 -12.00
N ALA A 71 -8.86 7.62 -12.06
CA ALA A 71 -8.17 8.03 -13.28
C ALA A 71 -8.04 6.90 -14.30
N GLN A 72 -8.48 5.70 -13.98
CA GLN A 72 -8.47 4.58 -14.92
C GLN A 72 -9.43 4.83 -16.08
N GLU A 73 -8.94 4.62 -17.29
CA GLU A 73 -9.73 4.84 -18.50
C GLU A 73 -10.50 3.58 -18.93
N SER A 74 -10.13 2.42 -18.39
CA SER A 74 -10.75 1.14 -18.70
C SER A 74 -11.99 0.90 -17.84
N GLU A 75 -13.00 0.20 -18.39
CA GLU A 75 -14.16 -0.25 -17.62
C GLU A 75 -13.74 -1.28 -16.57
N LYS A 76 -12.72 -2.09 -16.89
CA LYS A 76 -12.17 -3.04 -15.93
C LYS A 76 -11.19 -2.31 -15.04
N ARG A 77 -11.56 -2.15 -13.77
CA ARG A 77 -10.76 -1.42 -12.78
C ARG A 77 -10.05 -2.37 -11.83
N TRP A 78 -8.80 -2.01 -11.48
CA TRP A 78 -8.10 -2.75 -10.43
C TRP A 78 -8.78 -2.47 -9.08
N THR A 79 -8.62 -3.39 -8.14
CA THR A 79 -9.16 -3.26 -6.79
C THR A 79 -8.09 -3.22 -5.71
N GLU A 80 -6.85 -3.60 -6.04
CA GLU A 80 -5.73 -3.55 -5.10
C GLU A 80 -4.50 -2.99 -5.78
N ILE A 81 -3.70 -2.28 -5.00
CA ILE A 81 -2.38 -1.80 -5.43
C ILE A 81 -1.33 -2.28 -4.43
N GLU A 82 -0.18 -2.71 -4.95
CA GLU A 82 1.04 -2.95 -4.19
C GLU A 82 2.07 -1.96 -4.69
N TYR A 83 2.47 -1.04 -3.83
CA TYR A 83 3.39 0.04 -4.17
C TYR A 83 4.61 -0.10 -3.26
N VAL A 84 5.75 -0.47 -3.84
CA VAL A 84 6.95 -0.74 -3.06
C VAL A 84 8.10 0.17 -3.50
N ILE A 85 8.87 0.65 -2.53
CA ILE A 85 10.05 1.48 -2.78
C ILE A 85 11.29 0.60 -2.62
N ARG A 86 12.04 0.43 -3.71
CA ARG A 86 13.29 -0.33 -3.75
C ARG A 86 14.28 0.35 -4.67
N ASP A 87 15.53 0.39 -4.25
CA ASP A 87 16.63 0.93 -5.04
C ASP A 87 16.36 2.38 -5.48
N GLY A 88 15.72 3.15 -4.60
CA GLY A 88 15.39 4.54 -4.84
C GLY A 88 14.26 4.76 -5.84
N LYS A 89 13.50 3.71 -6.17
CA LYS A 89 12.41 3.78 -7.16
C LYS A 89 11.15 3.13 -6.61
N PHE A 90 10.00 3.59 -7.09
CA PHE A 90 8.76 2.88 -6.78
C PHE A 90 8.46 1.84 -7.86
N HIS A 91 7.80 0.78 -7.43
CA HIS A 91 7.29 -0.29 -8.30
C HIS A 91 5.83 -0.50 -7.92
N ALA A 92 4.92 -0.23 -8.84
CA ALA A 92 3.49 -0.37 -8.59
C ALA A 92 2.93 -1.55 -9.37
N SER A 93 2.20 -2.41 -8.68
CA SER A 93 1.49 -3.54 -9.28
C SER A 93 0.02 -3.47 -8.90
N PHE A 94 -0.85 -3.89 -9.81
CA PHE A 94 -2.29 -3.81 -9.61
C PHE A 94 -2.92 -5.18 -9.72
N THR A 95 -3.93 -5.44 -8.86
CA THR A 95 -4.69 -6.68 -8.88
C THR A 95 -6.15 -6.37 -9.20
N TYR A 96 -6.73 -7.14 -10.11
CA TYR A 96 -8.11 -6.98 -10.54
C TYR A 96 -9.03 -7.93 -9.80
N PRO A 97 -10.35 -7.62 -9.70
CA PRO A 97 -11.26 -8.44 -8.91
C PRO A 97 -11.29 -9.92 -9.30
N ASP A 98 -11.17 -10.25 -10.57
CA ASP A 98 -11.19 -11.63 -11.04
C ASP A 98 -9.92 -12.41 -10.72
N GLU A 99 -8.88 -11.73 -10.24
CA GLU A 99 -7.62 -12.37 -9.81
C GLU A 99 -7.60 -12.68 -8.32
N ILE A 100 -8.60 -12.25 -7.57
CA ILE A 100 -8.64 -12.44 -6.12
C ILE A 100 -9.33 -13.76 -5.80
N ASP A 101 -8.69 -14.57 -4.93
CA ASP A 101 -9.28 -15.80 -4.42
C ASP A 101 -10.38 -15.44 -3.40
N PRO A 102 -11.66 -15.71 -3.70
CA PRO A 102 -12.75 -15.35 -2.79
C PRO A 102 -12.73 -16.13 -1.49
N ASP A 103 -11.99 -17.23 -1.43
CA ASP A 103 -11.90 -18.07 -0.24
C ASP A 103 -10.76 -17.66 0.69
N GLU A 104 -9.86 -16.77 0.23
CA GLU A 104 -8.76 -16.26 1.05
C GLU A 104 -9.25 -15.11 1.93
N GLY A 105 -9.04 -15.21 3.25
CA GLY A 105 -9.39 -14.14 4.18
C GLY A 105 -8.51 -12.91 3.95
N MET A 106 -9.05 -11.71 4.25
CA MET A 106 -8.37 -10.44 4.03
C MET A 106 -7.03 -10.37 4.77
N LEU A 107 -7.00 -10.81 6.03
CA LEU A 107 -5.77 -10.78 6.82
C LEU A 107 -4.72 -11.76 6.29
N ASP A 108 -5.15 -12.93 5.84
CA ASP A 108 -4.26 -13.93 5.26
C ASP A 108 -3.69 -13.42 3.94
N ARG A 109 -4.52 -12.76 3.14
CA ARG A 109 -4.09 -12.18 1.89
C ARG A 109 -3.06 -11.07 2.11
N ARG A 110 -3.30 -10.16 3.06
CA ARG A 110 -2.36 -9.09 3.38
C ARG A 110 -1.03 -9.66 3.87
N ARG A 111 -1.08 -10.67 4.74
CA ARG A 111 0.12 -11.34 5.26
C ARG A 111 0.92 -11.99 4.15
N ARG A 112 0.25 -12.64 3.20
CA ARG A 112 0.88 -13.28 2.05
C ARG A 112 1.58 -12.24 1.15
N ILE A 113 0.94 -11.09 0.94
CA ILE A 113 1.50 -10.02 0.12
C ILE A 113 2.74 -9.43 0.78
N VAL A 114 2.71 -9.18 2.08
CA VAL A 114 3.87 -8.69 2.82
C VAL A 114 5.03 -9.70 2.72
N ALA A 115 4.75 -10.99 2.89
CA ALA A 115 5.76 -12.04 2.79
C ALA A 115 6.35 -12.13 1.37
N LYS A 116 5.53 -11.90 0.35
CA LYS A 116 6.00 -11.90 -1.04
C LYS A 116 7.09 -10.85 -1.25
N HIS A 117 6.97 -9.69 -0.63
CA HIS A 117 7.93 -8.60 -0.79
C HIS A 117 9.11 -8.68 0.18
N PHE A 118 8.89 -9.14 1.42
CA PHE A 118 9.86 -9.02 2.49
C PHE A 118 10.27 -10.35 3.15
N GLY A 119 9.66 -11.47 2.76
CA GLY A 119 9.91 -12.76 3.38
C GLY A 119 9.14 -12.94 4.69
N ASP A 120 9.54 -13.94 5.48
CA ASP A 120 8.80 -14.37 6.68
C ASP A 120 9.16 -13.58 7.94
N LYS A 121 9.62 -12.36 7.81
CA LYS A 121 9.99 -11.53 8.95
C LYS A 121 8.77 -11.24 9.82
N PRO A 122 8.94 -11.16 11.15
CA PRO A 122 7.82 -10.78 12.02
C PRO A 122 7.40 -9.35 11.74
N THR A 123 6.08 -9.11 11.80
CA THR A 123 5.50 -7.78 11.64
C THR A 123 5.13 -7.23 13.01
N VAL A 124 5.60 -6.02 13.31
CA VAL A 124 5.31 -5.33 14.57
C VAL A 124 4.29 -4.22 14.29
N TYR A 125 3.18 -4.28 15.02
CA TYR A 125 2.15 -3.26 14.95
C TYR A 125 2.32 -2.29 16.11
N PRO A 126 2.01 -1.00 15.91
CA PRO A 126 2.05 -0.06 17.04
C PRO A 126 1.00 -0.45 18.07
N PRO A 127 1.26 -0.20 19.38
CA PRO A 127 0.25 -0.49 20.39
C PRO A 127 -1.00 0.35 20.15
N SER A 128 -2.15 -0.26 20.35
CA SER A 128 -3.42 0.46 20.33
C SER A 128 -3.46 1.44 21.50
N PRO A 129 -4.07 2.63 21.36
CA PRO A 129 -4.26 3.54 22.48
C PRO A 129 -5.00 2.92 23.67
N ASP A 130 -5.79 1.88 23.41
CA ASP A 130 -6.56 1.18 24.45
C ASP A 130 -5.81 0.01 25.06
N ASP A 131 -4.63 -0.36 24.54
CA ASP A 131 -3.85 -1.47 25.08
C ASP A 131 -3.20 -1.07 26.40
N PRO A 132 -3.37 -1.89 27.45
CA PRO A 132 -2.63 -1.66 28.68
C PRO A 132 -1.15 -1.92 28.45
N LYS A 133 -0.33 -1.04 28.97
CA LYS A 133 1.13 -1.22 28.91
C LYS A 133 1.62 -2.01 30.10
#